data_0a1af0bb94e469b08868590a1c4ee3b9
#
_entry.id   0a1af0bb94e469b08868590a1c4ee3b9
#
_cell.length_a   1.000
_cell.length_b   1.000
_cell.length_c   1.000
_cell.angle_alpha   90.00
_cell.angle_beta   90.00
_cell.angle_gamma   90.00
#
_symmetry.space_group_name_H-M   'P 1'
#
loop_
_entity.id
_entity.type
_entity.pdbx_description
1 polymer ?
#
loop_
_entity_poly.entity_id
_entity_poly.type
_entity_poly.pdbx_seq_one_letter_code
_entity_poly.pdbx_strand_id
1 'polypeptide(L)'
;MKERFTDTAWTEGDFNKATTSPSQTALQNSIWFIKYHLSPHLNFKPEKPSISFEAGKFVHEWFQQILVGQAKIEDVELHFKTFINNFDFGERNNIKAQFILRNIKGYVERHLMCIDELSDNFSGWKVEEPLSDWYDDKYMGQTLNIATEGYIDCVNHNEKKITEHKNRFGSVRNSPLKVNRNDSNVNRIGDWVYSKSQPIKQPQFTHCIQTAVYSKHYNYEYKPYLIYVSDGGSTIFTPDNCWELTPDGLQYFFRKFIQINIKRQELLRAANGSIKKLACLIDVDWSEIRNFKSNFMLENYDEEDMQRLEDFYEKL
;
A
#
# COMPACT_ATOMS: atom_id res chain seq x y z
N MET A 1 -34.09 5.71 3.60
CA MET A 1 -32.79 5.26 3.07
C MET A 1 -33.06 4.13 2.09
N LYS A 2 -32.62 4.22 0.81
CA LYS A 2 -32.68 3.06 -0.09
C LYS A 2 -31.69 2.04 0.44
N GLU A 3 -32.13 0.80 0.63
CA GLU A 3 -31.17 -0.28 0.91
C GLU A 3 -30.13 -0.32 -0.22
N ARG A 4 -28.87 -0.28 0.14
CA ARG A 4 -27.75 -0.34 -0.80
C ARG A 4 -27.22 -1.76 -0.81
N PHE A 5 -27.17 -2.37 -1.98
CA PHE A 5 -26.67 -3.72 -2.19
C PHE A 5 -25.47 -3.67 -3.11
N THR A 6 -24.46 -4.48 -2.81
CA THR A 6 -23.36 -4.74 -3.75
C THR A 6 -23.93 -5.27 -5.05
N ASP A 7 -23.51 -4.68 -6.17
CA ASP A 7 -23.88 -5.17 -7.50
C ASP A 7 -23.41 -6.63 -7.67
N THR A 8 -24.30 -7.50 -8.15
CA THR A 8 -24.01 -8.94 -8.35
C THR A 8 -22.79 -9.15 -9.24
N ALA A 9 -22.46 -8.22 -10.13
CA ALA A 9 -21.26 -8.28 -10.94
C ALA A 9 -19.97 -8.48 -10.12
N TRP A 10 -19.92 -8.01 -8.87
CA TRP A 10 -18.77 -8.18 -7.99
C TRP A 10 -18.71 -9.53 -7.27
N THR A 11 -19.82 -10.24 -7.17
CA THR A 11 -19.96 -11.45 -6.35
C THR A 11 -20.49 -12.66 -7.12
N GLU A 12 -20.86 -12.52 -8.40
CA GLU A 12 -21.48 -13.57 -9.21
C GLU A 12 -20.44 -14.52 -9.81
N GLY A 13 -20.74 -15.81 -9.85
CA GLY A 13 -19.96 -16.85 -10.51
C GLY A 13 -18.56 -17.00 -9.90
N ASP A 14 -17.53 -16.77 -10.71
CA ASP A 14 -16.11 -16.86 -10.31
C ASP A 14 -15.66 -15.64 -9.46
N PHE A 15 -16.51 -14.62 -9.31
CA PHE A 15 -16.16 -13.41 -8.59
C PHE A 15 -16.68 -13.46 -7.15
N ASN A 16 -15.87 -13.04 -6.22
CA ASN A 16 -16.23 -13.02 -4.80
C ASN A 16 -15.62 -11.79 -4.12
N LYS A 17 -16.15 -10.61 -4.43
CA LYS A 17 -15.64 -9.36 -3.89
C LYS A 17 -16.78 -8.51 -3.33
N ALA A 18 -16.96 -8.57 -2.01
CA ALA A 18 -18.00 -7.84 -1.31
C ALA A 18 -17.72 -6.34 -1.17
N THR A 19 -16.45 -5.94 -1.15
CA THR A 19 -16.02 -4.54 -0.93
C THR A 19 -14.84 -4.17 -1.82
N THR A 20 -14.62 -2.88 -2.03
CA THR A 20 -13.40 -2.34 -2.64
C THR A 20 -12.63 -1.51 -1.63
N SER A 21 -11.36 -1.23 -1.90
CA SER A 21 -10.55 -0.36 -1.04
C SER A 21 -9.78 0.68 -1.87
N PRO A 22 -9.44 1.82 -1.28
CA PRO A 22 -8.67 2.85 -1.97
C PRO A 22 -7.31 2.37 -2.49
N SER A 23 -6.59 1.56 -1.70
CA SER A 23 -5.28 1.02 -2.06
C SER A 23 -5.30 0.07 -3.26
N GLN A 24 -6.40 -0.68 -3.44
CA GLN A 24 -6.56 -1.61 -4.58
C GLN A 24 -6.90 -0.86 -5.88
N THR A 25 -7.53 0.30 -5.77
CA THR A 25 -8.05 1.04 -6.92
C THR A 25 -6.95 1.51 -7.86
N ALA A 26 -5.81 1.87 -7.33
CA ALA A 26 -4.71 2.41 -8.15
C ALA A 26 -3.87 1.34 -8.86
N LEU A 27 -4.18 0.05 -8.68
CA LEU A 27 -3.53 -1.01 -9.43
C LEU A 27 -3.92 -0.93 -10.92
N GLN A 28 -3.00 -1.25 -11.81
CA GLN A 28 -3.33 -1.49 -13.22
C GLN A 28 -4.36 -2.63 -13.33
N ASN A 29 -5.21 -2.60 -14.34
CA ASN A 29 -6.27 -3.61 -14.49
C ASN A 29 -5.73 -5.02 -14.63
N SER A 30 -4.59 -5.22 -15.29
CA SER A 30 -3.89 -6.50 -15.40
C SER A 30 -3.46 -7.03 -14.02
N ILE A 31 -2.83 -6.19 -13.19
CA ILE A 31 -2.39 -6.56 -11.83
C ILE A 31 -3.61 -6.81 -10.92
N TRP A 32 -4.63 -5.95 -11.01
CA TRP A 32 -5.88 -6.13 -10.28
C TRP A 32 -6.55 -7.48 -10.65
N PHE A 33 -6.62 -7.81 -11.95
CA PHE A 33 -7.15 -9.06 -12.45
C PHE A 33 -6.35 -10.26 -11.94
N ILE A 34 -5.01 -10.24 -12.11
CA ILE A 34 -4.13 -11.32 -11.65
C ILE A 34 -4.33 -11.58 -10.16
N LYS A 35 -4.28 -10.53 -9.34
CA LYS A 35 -4.29 -10.69 -7.88
C LYS A 35 -5.63 -11.10 -7.32
N TYR A 36 -6.72 -10.53 -7.81
CA TYR A 36 -8.04 -10.69 -7.19
C TYR A 36 -8.96 -11.67 -7.92
N HIS A 37 -8.66 -11.99 -9.14
CA HIS A 37 -9.51 -12.88 -9.94
C HIS A 37 -8.77 -14.11 -10.47
N LEU A 38 -7.52 -14.03 -10.86
CA LEU A 38 -6.76 -15.15 -11.40
C LEU A 38 -6.09 -15.99 -10.31
N SER A 39 -5.30 -15.36 -9.44
CA SER A 39 -4.54 -16.04 -8.37
C SER A 39 -5.38 -16.91 -7.44
N PRO A 40 -6.61 -16.53 -7.05
CA PRO A 40 -7.43 -17.37 -6.17
C PRO A 40 -7.74 -18.76 -6.72
N HIS A 41 -7.70 -18.95 -8.04
CA HIS A 41 -7.93 -20.26 -8.67
C HIS A 41 -6.73 -21.21 -8.64
N LEU A 42 -5.56 -20.73 -8.24
CA LEU A 42 -4.31 -21.47 -8.38
C LEU A 42 -3.73 -21.98 -7.05
N ASN A 43 -4.42 -22.05 -5.97
CA ASN A 43 -3.95 -22.61 -4.70
C ASN A 43 -2.43 -22.45 -4.47
N PHE A 44 -1.92 -21.23 -4.62
CA PHE A 44 -0.51 -20.97 -4.38
C PHE A 44 -0.12 -21.33 -2.95
N LYS A 45 1.08 -21.88 -2.78
CA LYS A 45 1.65 -22.05 -1.45
C LYS A 45 1.82 -20.68 -0.81
N PRO A 46 1.76 -20.58 0.54
CA PRO A 46 2.06 -19.33 1.22
C PRO A 46 3.44 -18.84 0.77
N GLU A 47 3.47 -17.69 0.18
CA GLU A 47 4.67 -17.06 -0.34
C GLU A 47 5.61 -16.65 0.79
N LYS A 48 6.91 -16.57 0.47
CA LYS A 48 7.86 -15.94 1.39
C LYS A 48 7.47 -14.46 1.52
N PRO A 49 7.22 -13.98 2.74
CA PRO A 49 6.75 -12.60 2.91
C PRO A 49 7.82 -11.60 2.43
N SER A 50 7.39 -10.51 1.79
CA SER A 50 8.29 -9.41 1.47
C SER A 50 8.73 -8.71 2.74
N ILE A 51 10.04 -8.69 3.01
CA ILE A 51 10.58 -8.00 4.19
C ILE A 51 10.22 -6.49 4.20
N SER A 52 10.14 -5.84 3.04
CA SER A 52 9.75 -4.43 2.98
C SER A 52 8.31 -4.21 3.42
N PHE A 53 7.42 -5.11 3.01
CA PHE A 53 6.02 -5.04 3.38
C PHE A 53 5.82 -5.36 4.86
N GLU A 54 6.44 -6.43 5.36
CA GLU A 54 6.32 -6.83 6.76
C GLU A 54 6.99 -5.82 7.72
N ALA A 55 8.15 -5.28 7.35
CA ALA A 55 8.77 -4.20 8.13
C ALA A 55 7.93 -2.92 8.10
N GLY A 56 7.26 -2.63 6.96
CA GLY A 56 6.32 -1.51 6.86
C GLY A 56 5.16 -1.64 7.82
N LYS A 57 4.54 -2.82 7.89
CA LYS A 57 3.48 -3.12 8.86
C LYS A 57 3.98 -2.98 10.31
N PHE A 58 5.15 -3.57 10.61
CA PHE A 58 5.74 -3.49 11.93
C PHE A 58 5.98 -2.05 12.38
N VAL A 59 6.60 -1.21 11.52
CA VAL A 59 6.83 0.22 11.82
C VAL A 59 5.50 0.93 12.06
N HIS A 60 4.51 0.65 11.21
CA HIS A 60 3.19 1.26 11.29
C HIS A 60 2.50 0.91 12.62
N GLU A 61 2.43 -0.37 12.95
CA GLU A 61 1.84 -0.84 14.21
C GLU A 61 2.56 -0.25 15.43
N TRP A 62 3.89 -0.24 15.43
CA TRP A 62 4.66 0.24 16.56
C TRP A 62 4.55 1.75 16.78
N PHE A 63 4.62 2.56 15.72
CA PHE A 63 4.45 3.99 15.91
C PHE A 63 3.03 4.33 16.41
N GLN A 64 2.02 3.61 15.94
CA GLN A 64 0.64 3.78 16.40
C GLN A 64 0.48 3.39 17.87
N GLN A 65 1.00 2.24 18.29
CA GLN A 65 0.96 1.82 19.70
C GLN A 65 1.67 2.81 20.62
N ILE A 66 2.80 3.36 20.20
CA ILE A 66 3.52 4.38 20.96
C ILE A 66 2.71 5.69 21.01
N LEU A 67 2.15 6.10 19.88
CA LEU A 67 1.31 7.32 19.78
C LEU A 67 0.14 7.31 20.77
N VAL A 68 -0.48 6.14 20.97
CA VAL A 68 -1.58 5.97 21.93
C VAL A 68 -1.13 5.50 23.33
N GLY A 69 0.17 5.46 23.60
CA GLY A 69 0.74 5.15 24.92
C GLY A 69 0.73 3.67 25.31
N GLN A 70 0.55 2.76 24.37
CA GLN A 70 0.52 1.30 24.59
C GLN A 70 1.88 0.62 24.48
N ALA A 71 2.87 1.27 23.88
CA ALA A 71 4.23 0.74 23.71
C ALA A 71 5.29 1.81 23.98
N LYS A 72 6.55 1.41 24.09
CA LYS A 72 7.70 2.29 24.31
C LYS A 72 8.69 2.19 23.16
N ILE A 73 9.30 3.29 22.80
CA ILE A 73 10.26 3.37 21.69
C ILE A 73 11.53 2.52 21.94
N GLU A 74 11.91 2.31 23.21
CA GLU A 74 13.07 1.51 23.60
C GLU A 74 12.91 0.03 23.24
N ASP A 75 11.68 -0.46 23.15
CA ASP A 75 11.39 -1.88 22.94
C ASP A 75 11.37 -2.26 21.42
N VAL A 76 11.31 -1.28 20.53
CA VAL A 76 11.14 -1.48 19.07
C VAL A 76 12.19 -2.40 18.46
N GLU A 77 13.47 -2.21 18.77
CA GLU A 77 14.56 -3.01 18.17
C GLU A 77 14.50 -4.47 18.61
N LEU A 78 14.24 -4.71 19.89
CA LEU A 78 14.12 -6.06 20.45
C LEU A 78 12.96 -6.81 19.83
N HIS A 79 11.81 -6.17 19.73
CA HIS A 79 10.62 -6.78 19.15
C HIS A 79 10.76 -7.00 17.65
N PHE A 80 11.37 -6.08 16.90
CA PHE A 80 11.64 -6.28 15.48
C PHE A 80 12.62 -7.43 15.25
N LYS A 81 13.66 -7.56 16.08
CA LYS A 81 14.59 -8.70 16.03
C LYS A 81 13.87 -10.03 16.23
N THR A 82 12.95 -10.09 17.20
CA THR A 82 12.13 -11.28 17.44
C THR A 82 11.20 -11.54 16.25
N PHE A 83 10.56 -10.48 15.72
CA PHE A 83 9.66 -10.55 14.60
C PHE A 83 10.33 -11.15 13.35
N ILE A 84 11.48 -10.61 12.93
CA ILE A 84 12.17 -11.11 11.73
C ILE A 84 12.68 -12.55 11.87
N ASN A 85 12.96 -13.02 13.09
CA ASN A 85 13.39 -14.40 13.34
C ASN A 85 12.24 -15.42 13.16
N ASN A 86 10.99 -14.98 13.13
CA ASN A 86 9.83 -15.86 12.93
C ASN A 86 9.53 -16.11 11.44
N PHE A 87 10.26 -15.47 10.52
CA PHE A 87 10.01 -15.57 9.07
C PHE A 87 11.27 -16.06 8.34
N ASP A 88 11.07 -16.90 7.34
CA ASP A 88 12.08 -17.13 6.28
C ASP A 88 11.77 -16.26 5.08
N PHE A 89 12.46 -15.16 4.96
CA PHE A 89 12.35 -14.25 3.83
C PHE A 89 13.20 -14.65 2.61
N GLY A 90 14.02 -15.71 2.74
CA GLY A 90 15.06 -16.06 1.78
C GLY A 90 16.33 -15.18 1.91
N GLU A 91 17.46 -15.63 1.36
CA GLU A 91 18.79 -15.06 1.62
C GLU A 91 18.85 -13.54 1.46
N ARG A 92 18.48 -13.02 0.29
CA ARG A 92 18.51 -11.59 -0.01
C ARG A 92 17.67 -10.76 0.97
N ASN A 93 16.47 -11.21 1.25
CA ASN A 93 15.54 -10.50 2.13
C ASN A 93 15.94 -10.66 3.60
N ASN A 94 16.51 -11.78 4.01
CA ASN A 94 17.09 -11.95 5.34
C ASN A 94 18.24 -10.95 5.58
N ILE A 95 19.10 -10.74 4.59
CA ILE A 95 20.15 -9.71 4.63
C ILE A 95 19.53 -8.32 4.70
N LYS A 96 18.50 -8.03 3.90
CA LYS A 96 17.77 -6.76 3.96
C LYS A 96 17.16 -6.53 5.33
N ALA A 97 16.58 -7.56 5.97
CA ALA A 97 16.03 -7.49 7.33
C ALA A 97 17.08 -7.03 8.35
N GLN A 98 18.32 -7.53 8.25
CA GLN A 98 19.41 -7.11 9.14
C GLN A 98 19.79 -5.63 8.96
N PHE A 99 19.71 -5.11 7.73
CA PHE A 99 19.94 -3.68 7.49
C PHE A 99 18.79 -2.82 8.04
N ILE A 100 17.55 -3.27 7.86
CA ILE A 100 16.36 -2.58 8.39
C ILE A 100 16.42 -2.55 9.92
N LEU A 101 16.78 -3.67 10.58
CA LEU A 101 16.91 -3.76 12.03
C LEU A 101 17.81 -2.66 12.62
N ARG A 102 18.92 -2.34 11.95
CA ARG A 102 19.84 -1.28 12.42
C ARG A 102 19.22 0.12 12.46
N ASN A 103 18.11 0.34 11.74
CA ASN A 103 17.47 1.65 11.59
C ASN A 103 16.00 1.65 11.98
N ILE A 104 15.46 0.49 12.41
CA ILE A 104 14.01 0.32 12.61
C ILE A 104 13.42 1.32 13.63
N LYS A 105 14.13 1.52 14.73
CA LYS A 105 13.77 2.51 15.74
C LYS A 105 13.67 3.92 15.13
N GLY A 106 14.64 4.30 14.31
CA GLY A 106 14.65 5.60 13.64
C GLY A 106 13.50 5.79 12.64
N TYR A 107 12.95 4.71 12.06
CA TYR A 107 11.72 4.81 11.26
C TYR A 107 10.52 5.17 12.14
N VAL A 108 10.35 4.49 13.27
CA VAL A 108 9.26 4.77 14.22
C VAL A 108 9.37 6.19 14.78
N GLU A 109 10.58 6.59 15.22
CA GLU A 109 10.85 7.95 15.75
C GLU A 109 10.47 9.04 14.73
N ARG A 110 10.82 8.87 13.44
CA ARG A 110 10.47 9.84 12.41
C ARG A 110 8.97 9.97 12.18
N HIS A 111 8.19 8.86 12.27
CA HIS A 111 6.73 8.97 12.22
C HIS A 111 6.18 9.77 13.40
N LEU A 112 6.68 9.52 14.61
CA LEU A 112 6.28 10.28 15.81
C LEU A 112 6.67 11.76 15.68
N MET A 113 7.88 12.05 15.20
CA MET A 113 8.32 13.44 14.96
C MET A 113 7.43 14.14 13.93
N CYS A 114 7.00 13.46 12.87
CA CYS A 114 6.07 14.04 11.90
C CYS A 114 4.70 14.36 12.54
N ILE A 115 4.19 13.51 13.42
CA ILE A 115 2.94 13.78 14.16
C ILE A 115 3.12 14.95 15.12
N ASP A 116 4.27 15.03 15.82
CA ASP A 116 4.60 16.13 16.73
C ASP A 116 4.70 17.49 16.00
N GLU A 117 5.24 17.47 14.77
CA GLU A 117 5.28 18.68 13.91
C GLU A 117 3.88 19.12 13.46
N LEU A 118 2.93 18.18 13.36
CA LEU A 118 1.58 18.46 12.88
C LEU A 118 0.60 18.86 13.99
N SER A 119 0.88 18.59 15.25
CA SER A 119 -0.07 18.79 16.36
C SER A 119 0.67 19.15 17.64
N ASP A 120 0.16 20.15 18.35
CA ASP A 120 0.70 20.57 19.64
C ASP A 120 0.49 19.53 20.75
N ASN A 121 -0.28 18.48 20.49
CA ASN A 121 -0.62 17.47 21.48
C ASN A 121 -0.88 16.08 20.87
N PHE A 122 -0.15 15.06 21.34
CA PHE A 122 -0.39 13.66 20.95
C PHE A 122 -1.74 13.10 21.42
N SER A 123 -2.35 13.65 22.45
CA SER A 123 -3.53 13.06 23.11
C SER A 123 -4.84 13.10 22.29
N GLY A 124 -4.85 13.76 21.15
CA GLY A 124 -6.03 13.87 20.28
C GLY A 124 -6.09 12.86 19.14
N TRP A 125 -5.04 12.07 18.94
CA TRP A 125 -4.93 11.15 17.81
C TRP A 125 -5.59 9.80 18.11
N LYS A 126 -6.38 9.33 17.17
CA LYS A 126 -6.85 7.95 17.06
C LYS A 126 -6.14 7.26 15.92
N VAL A 127 -5.97 5.95 16.02
CA VAL A 127 -5.28 5.11 15.04
C VAL A 127 -6.24 4.08 14.46
N GLU A 128 -5.99 3.66 13.21
CA GLU A 128 -6.76 2.63 12.51
C GLU A 128 -8.29 2.92 12.54
N GLU A 129 -8.69 4.16 12.23
CA GLU A 129 -10.10 4.50 12.21
C GLU A 129 -10.79 3.86 11.00
N PRO A 130 -11.84 3.02 11.21
CA PRO A 130 -12.46 2.29 10.13
C PRO A 130 -13.27 3.22 9.21
N LEU A 131 -13.17 2.95 7.92
CA LEU A 131 -13.95 3.58 6.87
C LEU A 131 -14.83 2.52 6.20
N SER A 132 -16.12 2.78 6.09
CA SER A 132 -17.06 1.98 5.32
C SER A 132 -18.12 2.87 4.69
N ASP A 133 -17.96 3.17 3.41
CA ASP A 133 -18.77 4.14 2.69
C ASP A 133 -19.37 3.61 1.40
N TRP A 134 -20.50 4.19 1.03
CA TRP A 134 -21.15 4.06 -0.27
C TRP A 134 -21.19 5.41 -0.95
N TYR A 135 -20.72 5.51 -2.20
CA TYR A 135 -20.68 6.76 -2.93
C TYR A 135 -21.76 6.82 -4.00
N ASP A 136 -22.51 7.95 -4.04
CA ASP A 136 -23.52 8.23 -5.08
C ASP A 136 -22.94 8.99 -6.29
N ASP A 137 -21.63 9.23 -6.26
CA ASP A 137 -20.94 9.91 -7.34
C ASP A 137 -21.00 9.07 -8.62
N LYS A 138 -21.26 9.75 -9.75
CA LYS A 138 -21.47 9.10 -11.04
C LYS A 138 -20.29 9.33 -11.98
N TYR A 139 -20.01 8.31 -12.78
CA TYR A 139 -19.14 8.40 -13.93
C TYR A 139 -19.86 7.83 -15.16
N MET A 140 -19.98 8.64 -16.24
CA MET A 140 -20.73 8.29 -17.46
C MET A 140 -22.15 7.77 -17.18
N GLY A 141 -22.84 8.39 -16.24
CA GLY A 141 -24.20 8.02 -15.84
C GLY A 141 -24.33 6.81 -14.93
N GLN A 142 -23.24 6.07 -14.71
CA GLN A 142 -23.18 4.91 -13.81
C GLN A 142 -22.81 5.29 -12.39
N THR A 143 -23.32 4.55 -11.41
CA THR A 143 -22.98 4.67 -9.99
C THR A 143 -22.13 3.48 -9.56
N LEU A 144 -21.18 3.70 -8.66
CA LEU A 144 -20.42 2.63 -8.04
C LEU A 144 -21.31 1.88 -7.03
N ASN A 145 -21.60 0.61 -7.30
CA ASN A 145 -22.50 -0.22 -6.48
C ASN A 145 -21.71 -1.27 -5.69
N ILE A 146 -20.73 -0.84 -4.94
CA ILE A 146 -19.96 -1.65 -3.98
C ILE A 146 -19.52 -0.77 -2.82
N ALA A 147 -19.54 -1.30 -1.60
CA ALA A 147 -19.01 -0.60 -0.44
C ALA A 147 -17.49 -0.38 -0.57
N THR A 148 -17.03 0.77 -0.12
CA THR A 148 -15.59 1.08 0.00
C THR A 148 -15.19 0.93 1.45
N GLU A 149 -14.26 0.05 1.73
CA GLU A 149 -13.77 -0.22 3.08
C GLU A 149 -12.28 0.02 3.20
N GLY A 150 -11.84 0.39 4.40
CA GLY A 150 -10.44 0.62 4.72
C GLY A 150 -10.26 1.13 6.14
N TYR A 151 -9.03 1.50 6.44
CA TYR A 151 -8.66 2.12 7.72
C TYR A 151 -7.84 3.37 7.43
N ILE A 152 -8.11 4.42 8.17
CA ILE A 152 -7.35 5.67 8.14
C ILE A 152 -6.26 5.57 9.20
N ASP A 153 -5.00 5.76 8.81
CA ASP A 153 -3.87 5.48 9.69
C ASP A 153 -3.93 6.25 11.00
N CYS A 154 -4.12 7.58 10.93
CA CYS A 154 -4.33 8.39 12.13
C CYS A 154 -5.32 9.53 11.87
N VAL A 155 -6.17 9.81 12.86
CA VAL A 155 -7.17 10.88 12.82
C VAL A 155 -7.10 11.69 14.11
N ASN A 156 -7.06 13.01 13.99
CA ASN A 156 -7.26 13.94 15.10
C ASN A 156 -8.59 14.69 14.91
N HIS A 157 -9.62 14.26 15.62
CA HIS A 157 -10.95 14.85 15.51
C HIS A 157 -11.02 16.27 16.08
N ASN A 158 -10.23 16.57 17.10
CA ASN A 158 -10.21 17.89 17.74
C ASN A 158 -9.67 18.95 16.80
N GLU A 159 -8.61 18.61 16.07
CA GLU A 159 -7.94 19.52 15.15
C GLU A 159 -8.40 19.32 13.70
N LYS A 160 -9.30 18.38 13.44
CA LYS A 160 -9.77 17.98 12.09
C LYS A 160 -8.61 17.68 11.15
N LYS A 161 -7.74 16.75 11.52
CA LYS A 161 -6.58 16.30 10.74
C LYS A 161 -6.66 14.81 10.47
N ILE A 162 -6.25 14.39 9.27
CA ILE A 162 -6.06 13.00 8.90
C ILE A 162 -4.66 12.80 8.34
N THR A 163 -4.02 11.68 8.66
CA THR A 163 -2.70 11.36 8.16
C THR A 163 -2.67 9.96 7.55
N GLU A 164 -1.94 9.83 6.45
CA GLU A 164 -1.60 8.57 5.81
C GLU A 164 -0.08 8.39 5.86
N HIS A 165 0.40 7.27 6.36
CA HIS A 165 1.80 7.01 6.65
C HIS A 165 2.38 5.94 5.72
N LYS A 166 3.55 6.22 5.14
CA LYS A 166 4.22 5.30 4.21
C LYS A 166 5.70 5.16 4.53
N ASN A 167 6.18 3.92 4.47
CA ASN A 167 7.58 3.57 4.66
C ASN A 167 8.28 3.29 3.32
N ARG A 168 9.53 3.74 3.20
CA ARG A 168 10.42 3.41 2.08
C ARG A 168 11.72 2.86 2.64
N PHE A 169 11.92 1.56 2.47
CA PHE A 169 13.19 0.91 2.81
C PHE A 169 14.11 0.89 1.60
N GLY A 170 15.40 0.93 1.87
CA GLY A 170 16.42 0.82 0.85
C GLY A 170 16.44 -0.55 0.15
N SER A 171 17.34 -0.71 -0.77
CA SER A 171 17.50 -1.94 -1.55
C SER A 171 18.82 -2.62 -1.26
N VAL A 172 18.86 -3.96 -1.40
CA VAL A 172 20.05 -4.78 -1.24
C VAL A 172 20.47 -5.32 -2.60
N ARG A 173 21.75 -5.25 -2.90
CA ARG A 173 22.35 -5.87 -4.09
C ARG A 173 23.59 -6.65 -3.73
N ASN A 174 23.81 -7.76 -4.41
CA ASN A 174 25.09 -8.46 -4.36
C ASN A 174 26.13 -7.66 -5.14
N SER A 175 27.27 -7.37 -4.52
CA SER A 175 28.38 -6.62 -5.12
C SER A 175 29.69 -7.24 -4.63
N PRO A 176 30.22 -8.27 -5.32
CA PRO A 176 31.49 -8.85 -4.98
C PRO A 176 32.61 -7.80 -5.03
N LEU A 177 33.56 -7.90 -4.11
CA LEU A 177 34.55 -6.92 -3.69
C LEU A 177 35.41 -6.35 -4.84
N LYS A 178 34.91 -5.36 -5.57
CA LYS A 178 35.74 -4.42 -6.37
C LYS A 178 35.44 -2.96 -6.04
N VAL A 179 35.00 -2.66 -4.82
CA VAL A 179 34.71 -1.29 -4.38
C VAL A 179 35.91 -0.77 -3.59
N ASN A 180 36.41 0.40 -3.96
CA ASN A 180 37.46 1.12 -3.28
C ASN A 180 37.30 1.08 -1.76
N ARG A 181 38.34 0.64 -1.05
CA ARG A 181 38.36 0.50 0.42
C ARG A 181 38.14 1.78 1.22
N ASN A 182 38.02 2.92 0.55
CA ASN A 182 37.87 4.24 1.19
C ASN A 182 36.43 4.69 1.44
N ASP A 183 35.41 3.86 1.13
CA ASP A 183 34.02 4.21 1.39
C ASP A 183 33.60 3.67 2.78
N SER A 184 34.00 4.40 3.83
CA SER A 184 33.72 4.06 5.24
C SER A 184 32.23 4.09 5.61
N ASN A 185 31.36 4.51 4.70
CA ASN A 185 29.91 4.59 4.87
C ASN A 185 29.14 3.44 4.20
N VAL A 186 29.81 2.38 3.76
CA VAL A 186 29.14 1.30 3.08
C VAL A 186 28.44 0.39 4.09
N ASN A 187 27.12 0.42 4.10
CA ASN A 187 26.32 -0.57 4.77
C ASN A 187 26.50 -1.92 4.05
N ARG A 188 27.42 -2.76 4.56
CA ARG A 188 27.73 -4.09 4.02
C ARG A 188 27.47 -5.19 5.03
N ILE A 189 27.05 -6.36 4.50
CA ILE A 189 27.04 -7.65 5.18
C ILE A 189 27.60 -8.67 4.17
N GLY A 190 28.84 -9.12 4.34
CA GLY A 190 29.55 -9.93 3.35
C GLY A 190 29.64 -9.21 1.99
N ASP A 191 29.19 -9.87 0.92
CA ASP A 191 29.15 -9.30 -0.42
C ASP A 191 27.87 -8.47 -0.71
N TRP A 192 26.98 -8.33 0.25
CA TRP A 192 25.74 -7.59 0.12
C TRP A 192 25.93 -6.11 0.50
N VAL A 193 25.45 -5.22 -0.36
CA VAL A 193 25.48 -3.77 -0.15
C VAL A 193 24.05 -3.24 -0.02
N TYR A 194 23.81 -2.41 0.99
CA TYR A 194 22.54 -1.73 1.18
C TYR A 194 22.60 -0.29 0.64
N SER A 195 21.71 0.01 -0.28
CA SER A 195 21.50 1.36 -0.78
C SER A 195 20.33 2.00 -0.05
N LYS A 196 20.60 3.06 0.71
CA LYS A 196 19.59 3.78 1.48
C LYS A 196 18.53 4.39 0.57
N SER A 197 17.27 4.28 0.97
CA SER A 197 16.18 5.02 0.35
C SER A 197 16.30 6.51 0.65
N GLN A 198 15.88 7.34 -0.31
CA GLN A 198 15.88 8.80 -0.16
C GLN A 198 14.44 9.31 0.07
N PRO A 199 14.27 10.47 0.73
CA PRO A 199 12.98 11.13 0.82
C PRO A 199 12.32 11.31 -0.55
N ILE A 200 11.02 11.13 -0.61
CA ILE A 200 10.25 11.27 -1.85
C ILE A 200 9.99 12.76 -2.15
N LYS A 201 10.06 13.12 -3.42
CA LYS A 201 9.84 14.52 -3.86
C LYS A 201 8.40 14.80 -4.29
N GLN A 202 7.65 13.76 -4.61
CA GLN A 202 6.26 13.84 -5.02
C GLN A 202 5.48 12.66 -4.45
N PRO A 203 4.21 12.83 -4.07
CA PRO A 203 3.39 11.73 -3.57
C PRO A 203 3.09 10.74 -4.68
N GLN A 204 2.89 9.48 -4.31
CA GLN A 204 2.51 8.45 -5.26
C GLN A 204 1.01 8.53 -5.55
N PHE A 205 0.63 8.28 -6.80
CA PHE A 205 -0.76 8.30 -7.28
C PHE A 205 -1.70 7.45 -6.40
N THR A 206 -1.25 6.25 -6.02
CA THR A 206 -2.00 5.34 -5.14
C THR A 206 -2.35 5.97 -3.81
N HIS A 207 -1.40 6.66 -3.20
CA HIS A 207 -1.56 7.27 -1.88
C HIS A 207 -2.39 8.55 -1.95
N CYS A 208 -2.32 9.28 -3.07
CA CYS A 208 -3.22 10.41 -3.33
C CYS A 208 -4.68 9.96 -3.43
N ILE A 209 -4.95 8.81 -4.08
CA ILE A 209 -6.29 8.22 -4.12
C ILE A 209 -6.76 7.84 -2.70
N GLN A 210 -5.90 7.17 -1.90
CA GLN A 210 -6.25 6.81 -0.52
C GLN A 210 -6.64 8.05 0.29
N THR A 211 -5.77 9.06 0.29
CA THR A 211 -6.00 10.31 1.02
C THR A 211 -7.26 11.04 0.56
N ALA A 212 -7.55 11.03 -0.76
CA ALA A 212 -8.76 11.64 -1.30
C ALA A 212 -10.04 10.94 -0.85
N VAL A 213 -10.04 9.61 -0.77
CA VAL A 213 -11.17 8.82 -0.26
C VAL A 213 -11.38 9.09 1.23
N TYR A 214 -10.30 9.15 2.02
CA TYR A 214 -10.37 9.49 3.44
C TYR A 214 -10.89 10.91 3.68
N SER A 215 -10.45 11.86 2.87
CA SER A 215 -10.96 13.24 2.92
C SER A 215 -12.45 13.31 2.55
N LYS A 216 -12.89 12.51 1.57
CA LYS A 216 -14.30 12.41 1.18
C LYS A 216 -15.17 11.83 2.29
N HIS A 217 -14.68 10.84 3.04
CA HIS A 217 -15.34 10.27 4.22
C HIS A 217 -15.73 11.35 5.22
N TYR A 218 -14.84 12.32 5.46
CA TYR A 218 -15.09 13.49 6.31
C TYR A 218 -15.62 14.71 5.55
N ASN A 219 -16.22 14.53 4.38
CA ASN A 219 -16.77 15.61 3.54
C ASN A 219 -15.77 16.74 3.25
N TYR A 220 -14.46 16.41 3.19
CA TYR A 220 -13.35 17.36 3.01
C TYR A 220 -13.22 18.42 4.13
N GLU A 221 -13.77 18.15 5.32
CA GLU A 221 -13.65 19.05 6.45
C GLU A 221 -12.33 18.90 7.20
N TYR A 222 -11.63 17.78 7.02
CA TYR A 222 -10.37 17.46 7.68
C TYR A 222 -9.20 17.80 6.78
N LYS A 223 -8.17 18.44 7.36
CA LYS A 223 -6.92 18.73 6.65
C LYS A 223 -6.11 17.44 6.48
N PRO A 224 -5.82 17.01 5.24
CA PRO A 224 -5.07 15.79 5.00
C PRO A 224 -3.57 16.03 5.03
N TYR A 225 -2.85 15.01 5.46
CA TYR A 225 -1.39 14.93 5.44
C TYR A 225 -0.95 13.56 4.91
N LEU A 226 0.07 13.55 4.06
CA LEU A 226 0.66 12.32 3.54
C LEU A 226 2.13 12.29 3.94
N ILE A 227 2.50 11.32 4.77
CA ILE A 227 3.80 11.23 5.42
C ILE A 227 4.58 10.06 4.85
N TYR A 228 5.79 10.35 4.36
CA TYR A 228 6.74 9.34 3.92
C TYR A 228 7.97 9.34 4.80
N VAL A 229 8.33 8.17 5.30
CA VAL A 229 9.56 7.95 6.06
C VAL A 229 10.49 7.04 5.26
N SER A 230 11.76 7.43 5.17
CA SER A 230 12.82 6.73 4.47
C SER A 230 14.08 6.63 5.33
N ASP A 231 15.10 5.91 4.85
CA ASP A 231 16.43 5.89 5.51
C ASP A 231 17.06 7.29 5.59
N GLY A 232 16.83 8.12 4.59
CA GLY A 232 17.41 9.46 4.48
C GLY A 232 16.64 10.57 5.18
N GLY A 233 15.45 10.27 5.74
CA GLY A 233 14.60 11.27 6.41
C GLY A 233 13.13 11.08 6.15
N SER A 234 12.33 12.09 6.46
CA SER A 234 10.88 12.13 6.24
C SER A 234 10.48 13.24 5.27
N THR A 235 9.30 13.12 4.69
CA THR A 235 8.64 14.17 3.89
C THR A 235 7.18 14.22 4.30
N ILE A 236 6.69 15.41 4.63
CA ILE A 236 5.29 15.67 4.92
C ILE A 236 4.71 16.48 3.76
N PHE A 237 3.76 15.90 3.06
CA PHE A 237 2.94 16.60 2.10
C PHE A 237 1.69 17.15 2.77
N THR A 238 1.38 18.40 2.48
CA THR A 238 0.25 19.15 3.03
C THR A 238 -0.47 19.86 1.90
N PRO A 239 -1.70 20.35 2.08
CA PRO A 239 -2.36 21.17 1.07
C PRO A 239 -1.57 22.44 0.69
N ASP A 240 -0.68 22.90 1.57
CA ASP A 240 0.10 24.13 1.36
C ASP A 240 1.33 23.91 0.46
N ASN A 241 1.85 22.67 0.37
CA ASN A 241 3.05 22.34 -0.40
C ASN A 241 2.83 21.28 -1.50
N CYS A 242 1.60 20.77 -1.65
CA CYS A 242 1.29 19.66 -2.54
C CYS A 242 -0.11 19.87 -3.15
N TRP A 243 -0.18 20.07 -4.46
CA TRP A 243 -1.44 20.28 -5.15
C TRP A 243 -2.41 19.09 -4.98
N GLU A 244 -1.88 17.89 -4.96
CA GLU A 244 -2.66 16.65 -4.84
C GLU A 244 -3.51 16.59 -3.56
N LEU A 245 -3.11 17.33 -2.52
CA LEU A 245 -3.82 17.42 -1.25
C LEU A 245 -4.69 18.68 -1.09
N THR A 246 -4.66 19.59 -2.06
CA THR A 246 -5.61 20.73 -2.09
C THR A 246 -7.04 20.24 -2.31
N PRO A 247 -8.08 21.05 -2.01
CA PRO A 247 -9.47 20.67 -2.28
C PRO A 247 -9.71 20.22 -3.73
N ASP A 248 -9.12 20.88 -4.71
CA ASP A 248 -9.23 20.51 -6.13
C ASP A 248 -8.51 19.22 -6.46
N GLY A 249 -7.31 19.04 -5.91
CA GLY A 249 -6.53 17.81 -6.04
C GLY A 249 -7.26 16.60 -5.44
N LEU A 250 -7.76 16.73 -4.21
CA LEU A 250 -8.54 15.68 -3.55
C LEU A 250 -9.80 15.29 -4.35
N GLN A 251 -10.54 16.28 -4.87
CA GLN A 251 -11.70 16.01 -5.72
C GLN A 251 -11.30 15.31 -7.02
N TYR A 252 -10.17 15.71 -7.63
CA TYR A 252 -9.64 15.04 -8.82
C TYR A 252 -9.31 13.57 -8.54
N PHE A 253 -8.57 13.26 -7.47
CA PHE A 253 -8.19 11.89 -7.14
C PHE A 253 -9.38 11.05 -6.67
N PHE A 254 -10.35 11.64 -5.99
CA PHE A 254 -11.60 10.96 -5.66
C PHE A 254 -12.40 10.61 -6.92
N ARG A 255 -12.50 11.52 -7.90
CA ARG A 255 -13.13 11.22 -9.20
C ARG A 255 -12.39 10.09 -9.92
N LYS A 256 -11.04 10.02 -9.82
CA LYS A 256 -10.26 8.90 -10.37
C LYS A 256 -10.60 7.58 -9.68
N PHE A 257 -10.75 7.59 -8.35
CA PHE A 257 -11.23 6.43 -7.60
C PHE A 257 -12.57 5.92 -8.15
N ILE A 258 -13.56 6.77 -8.25
CA ILE A 258 -14.88 6.44 -8.77
C ILE A 258 -14.80 5.94 -10.22
N GLN A 259 -14.07 6.64 -11.09
CA GLN A 259 -13.90 6.28 -12.49
C GLN A 259 -13.30 4.88 -12.68
N ILE A 260 -12.24 4.56 -11.94
CA ILE A 260 -11.55 3.26 -12.06
C ILE A 260 -12.46 2.14 -11.60
N ASN A 261 -13.12 2.29 -10.45
CA ASN A 261 -13.98 1.24 -9.91
C ASN A 261 -15.26 1.03 -10.74
N ILE A 262 -15.87 2.10 -11.29
CA ILE A 262 -17.00 1.95 -12.22
C ILE A 262 -16.57 1.22 -13.49
N LYS A 263 -15.41 1.53 -14.07
CA LYS A 263 -14.90 0.78 -15.23
C LYS A 263 -14.69 -0.69 -14.92
N ARG A 264 -14.17 -1.04 -13.74
CA ARG A 264 -14.05 -2.43 -13.28
C ARG A 264 -15.40 -3.10 -13.10
N GLN A 265 -16.36 -2.40 -12.52
CA GLN A 265 -17.73 -2.88 -12.40
C GLN A 265 -18.34 -3.22 -13.78
N GLU A 266 -18.13 -2.38 -14.79
CA GLU A 266 -18.59 -2.65 -16.15
C GLU A 266 -17.87 -3.85 -16.80
N LEU A 267 -16.56 -4.02 -16.57
CA LEU A 267 -15.82 -5.22 -17.02
C LEU A 267 -16.38 -6.49 -16.38
N LEU A 268 -16.66 -6.46 -15.09
CA LEU A 268 -17.26 -7.61 -14.37
C LEU A 268 -18.67 -7.91 -14.87
N ARG A 269 -19.49 -6.89 -15.12
CA ARG A 269 -20.83 -7.07 -15.74
C ARG A 269 -20.74 -7.70 -17.13
N ALA A 270 -19.83 -7.22 -17.96
CA ALA A 270 -19.60 -7.78 -19.30
C ALA A 270 -19.11 -9.23 -19.24
N ALA A 271 -18.31 -9.57 -18.23
CA ALA A 271 -17.82 -10.92 -18.00
C ALA A 271 -18.93 -11.87 -17.47
N ASN A 272 -20.00 -11.33 -16.87
CA ASN A 272 -21.16 -12.08 -16.41
C ASN A 272 -20.77 -13.31 -15.55
N GLY A 273 -20.04 -13.07 -14.47
CA GLY A 273 -19.60 -14.10 -13.53
C GLY A 273 -18.56 -15.10 -14.06
N SER A 274 -17.94 -14.86 -15.24
CA SER A 274 -16.99 -15.78 -15.84
C SER A 274 -15.58 -15.20 -15.92
N ILE A 275 -14.63 -15.83 -15.25
CA ILE A 275 -13.20 -15.45 -15.32
C ILE A 275 -12.64 -15.56 -16.73
N LYS A 276 -13.08 -16.54 -17.51
CA LYS A 276 -12.68 -16.69 -18.92
C LYS A 276 -13.08 -15.49 -19.76
N LYS A 277 -14.33 -15.00 -19.61
CA LYS A 277 -14.78 -13.80 -20.31
C LYS A 277 -14.04 -12.56 -19.81
N LEU A 278 -13.76 -12.47 -18.51
CA LEU A 278 -12.99 -11.36 -17.95
C LEU A 278 -11.55 -11.34 -18.50
N ALA A 279 -10.91 -12.50 -18.64
CA ALA A 279 -9.59 -12.62 -19.26
C ALA A 279 -9.58 -12.12 -20.72
N CYS A 280 -10.64 -12.39 -21.49
CA CYS A 280 -10.77 -11.85 -22.85
C CYS A 280 -10.98 -10.33 -22.91
N LEU A 281 -11.43 -9.70 -21.81
CA LEU A 281 -11.67 -8.25 -21.71
C LEU A 281 -10.47 -7.48 -21.16
N ILE A 282 -9.53 -8.18 -20.52
CA ILE A 282 -8.34 -7.59 -19.89
C ILE A 282 -7.12 -8.18 -20.59
N ASP A 283 -6.49 -7.36 -21.41
CA ASP A 283 -5.21 -7.70 -22.03
C ASP A 283 -4.09 -7.68 -20.96
N VAL A 284 -3.39 -8.81 -20.81
CA VAL A 284 -2.29 -8.98 -19.85
C VAL A 284 -0.98 -9.09 -20.60
N ASP A 285 -0.20 -8.03 -20.60
CA ASP A 285 1.18 -8.08 -21.08
C ASP A 285 2.09 -8.73 -20.01
N TRP A 286 2.30 -10.05 -20.15
CA TRP A 286 3.14 -10.81 -19.23
C TRP A 286 4.60 -10.34 -19.21
N SER A 287 5.11 -9.80 -20.32
CA SER A 287 6.46 -9.24 -20.36
C SER A 287 6.58 -7.98 -19.50
N GLU A 288 5.56 -7.12 -19.56
CA GLU A 288 5.46 -5.94 -18.69
C GLU A 288 5.28 -6.37 -17.23
N ILE A 289 4.38 -7.33 -16.95
CA ILE A 289 4.13 -7.84 -15.58
C ILE A 289 5.42 -8.40 -14.97
N ARG A 290 6.19 -9.22 -15.71
CA ARG A 290 7.48 -9.76 -15.23
C ARG A 290 8.55 -8.68 -15.02
N ASN A 291 8.56 -7.64 -15.83
CA ASN A 291 9.44 -6.49 -15.66
C ASN A 291 9.02 -5.60 -14.46
N PHE A 292 7.74 -5.60 -14.09
CA PHE A 292 7.19 -4.93 -12.92
C PHE A 292 7.52 -5.62 -11.57
N LYS A 293 8.60 -6.40 -11.50
CA LYS A 293 9.08 -7.04 -10.23
C LYS A 293 9.28 -6.05 -9.07
N SER A 294 9.15 -4.75 -9.31
CA SER A 294 9.11 -3.71 -8.28
C SER A 294 7.71 -3.43 -7.72
N ASN A 295 6.65 -4.02 -8.29
CA ASN A 295 5.31 -3.86 -7.73
C ASN A 295 5.18 -4.79 -6.52
N PHE A 296 5.08 -4.21 -5.33
CA PHE A 296 4.99 -4.96 -4.07
C PHE A 296 3.84 -5.99 -4.06
N MET A 297 2.81 -5.80 -4.91
CA MET A 297 1.69 -6.73 -5.04
C MET A 297 2.02 -8.04 -5.74
N LEU A 298 3.11 -8.05 -6.54
CA LEU A 298 3.60 -9.23 -7.27
C LEU A 298 5.02 -9.63 -6.79
N GLU A 299 5.60 -8.88 -5.85
CA GLU A 299 6.96 -9.12 -5.32
C GLU A 299 7.10 -10.53 -4.70
N ASN A 300 6.00 -11.09 -4.30
CA ASN A 300 5.91 -12.39 -3.65
C ASN A 300 5.73 -13.57 -4.61
N TYR A 301 5.44 -13.33 -5.89
CA TYR A 301 5.38 -14.39 -6.89
C TYR A 301 6.77 -14.69 -7.43
N ASP A 302 7.21 -15.93 -7.30
CA ASP A 302 8.44 -16.36 -7.94
C ASP A 302 8.23 -16.61 -9.45
N GLU A 303 9.26 -17.02 -10.15
CA GLU A 303 9.18 -17.27 -11.60
C GLU A 303 8.28 -18.46 -11.94
N GLU A 304 8.23 -19.48 -11.07
CA GLU A 304 7.36 -20.64 -11.22
C GLU A 304 5.89 -20.25 -11.04
N ASP A 305 5.59 -19.43 -10.03
CA ASP A 305 4.25 -18.91 -9.78
C ASP A 305 3.76 -18.04 -10.94
N MET A 306 4.64 -17.16 -11.45
CA MET A 306 4.33 -16.32 -12.60
C MET A 306 4.07 -17.16 -13.86
N GLN A 307 4.83 -18.22 -14.09
CA GLN A 307 4.61 -19.11 -15.22
C GLN A 307 3.28 -19.87 -15.08
N ARG A 308 2.95 -20.35 -13.89
CA ARG A 308 1.67 -21.01 -13.62
C ARG A 308 0.46 -20.09 -13.83
N LEU A 309 0.59 -18.80 -13.48
CA LEU A 309 -0.43 -17.78 -13.74
C LEU A 309 -0.63 -17.56 -15.24
N GLU A 310 0.45 -17.42 -16.00
CA GLU A 310 0.43 -17.26 -17.45
C GLU A 310 -0.17 -18.50 -18.12
N ASP A 311 0.32 -19.70 -17.77
CA ASP A 311 -0.21 -20.97 -18.30
C ASP A 311 -1.71 -21.18 -18.01
N PHE A 312 -2.17 -20.71 -16.86
CA PHE A 312 -3.59 -20.77 -16.51
C PHE A 312 -4.40 -19.75 -17.32
N TYR A 313 -3.88 -18.53 -17.45
CA TYR A 313 -4.51 -17.49 -18.27
C TYR A 313 -4.66 -17.92 -19.73
N GLU A 314 -3.62 -18.52 -20.32
CA GLU A 314 -3.64 -19.02 -21.70
C GLU A 314 -4.64 -20.17 -21.92
N LYS A 315 -4.99 -20.92 -20.87
CA LYS A 315 -5.98 -22.01 -20.93
C LYS A 315 -7.43 -21.54 -20.73
N LEU A 316 -7.63 -20.29 -20.29
CA LEU A 316 -8.97 -19.72 -20.14
C LEU A 316 -9.60 -19.41 -21.50
#